data_515a69417420d1e0afd98da1dc3116cf
#
_entry.id   515a69417420d1e0afd98da1dc3116cf
#
_cell.length_a   1.000
_cell.length_b   1.000
_cell.length_c   1.000
_cell.angle_alpha   90.00
_cell.angle_beta   90.00
_cell.angle_gamma   90.00
#
_symmetry.space_group_name_H-M   'P 1'
#
loop_
_entity.id
_entity.type
_entity.pdbx_description
1 polymer ?
#
loop_
_entity_poly.entity_id
_entity_poly.type
_entity_poly.pdbx_seq_one_letter_code
_entity_poly.pdbx_strand_id
1 'polypeptide(L)'
;MRECSEQLSNSLEKIDILINNAGVMTCPLTRTEDGLEMQIGTNHFGHFLLTNLVMPLVKKAAPGARIVNVSSLAHESGVMQWDDINWNTTPYSPIKVKQNKSRFNYS
;
A
#
# COMPACT_ATOMS: atom_id res chain seq x y z
N MET A 1 5.33 9.57 -3.45
CA MET A 1 3.97 9.35 -4.00
C MET A 1 3.35 10.61 -4.57
N ARG A 2 3.39 11.76 -3.87
CA ARG A 2 2.81 13.02 -4.38
C ARG A 2 3.46 13.47 -5.69
N GLU A 3 4.78 13.59 -5.72
CA GLU A 3 5.54 13.95 -6.92
C GLU A 3 5.25 12.98 -8.09
N CYS A 4 5.25 11.67 -7.83
CA CYS A 4 4.89 10.67 -8.83
C CYS A 4 3.47 10.90 -9.39
N SER A 5 2.49 11.18 -8.55
CA SER A 5 1.11 11.42 -9.00
C SER A 5 0.98 12.71 -9.81
N GLU A 6 1.75 13.74 -9.49
CA GLU A 6 1.80 14.99 -10.27
C GLU A 6 2.41 14.75 -11.65
N GLN A 7 3.51 14.00 -11.73
CA GLN A 7 4.12 13.62 -13.01
C GLN A 7 3.16 12.80 -13.87
N LEU A 8 2.45 11.82 -13.28
CA LEU A 8 1.44 11.04 -13.98
C LEU A 8 0.28 11.93 -14.48
N SER A 9 -0.18 12.85 -13.65
CA SER A 9 -1.29 13.75 -14.02
C SER A 9 -0.92 14.72 -15.15
N ASN A 10 0.34 15.07 -15.25
CA ASN A 10 0.86 15.96 -16.31
C ASN A 10 1.17 15.20 -17.61
N SER A 11 1.41 13.90 -17.56
CA SER A 11 1.85 13.10 -18.71
C SER A 11 0.80 12.16 -19.28
N LEU A 12 -0.26 11.83 -18.51
CA LEU A 12 -1.28 10.87 -18.91
C LEU A 12 -2.65 11.53 -19.01
N GLU A 13 -3.41 11.15 -20.01
CA GLU A 13 -4.81 11.53 -20.15
C GLU A 13 -5.72 10.77 -19.19
N LYS A 14 -5.47 9.46 -19.05
CA LYS A 14 -6.23 8.51 -18.22
C LYS A 14 -5.37 7.35 -17.75
N ILE A 15 -5.87 6.59 -16.80
CA ILE A 15 -5.30 5.31 -16.34
C ILE A 15 -6.38 4.24 -16.47
N ASP A 16 -6.19 3.30 -17.38
CA ASP A 16 -7.12 2.20 -17.61
C ASP A 16 -6.94 1.09 -16.55
N ILE A 17 -5.70 0.81 -16.14
CA ILE A 17 -5.38 -0.22 -15.15
C ILE A 17 -4.32 0.31 -14.18
N LEU A 18 -4.63 0.31 -12.89
CA LEU A 18 -3.68 0.58 -11.80
C LEU A 18 -3.40 -0.72 -11.05
N ILE A 19 -2.12 -1.15 -11.02
CA ILE A 19 -1.72 -2.37 -10.31
C ILE A 19 -0.85 -2.00 -9.11
N ASN A 20 -1.39 -2.11 -7.92
CA ASN A 20 -0.71 -1.91 -6.64
C ASN A 20 0.06 -3.19 -6.25
N ASN A 21 1.19 -3.41 -6.92
CA ASN A 21 2.00 -4.63 -6.78
C ASN A 21 3.26 -4.43 -5.93
N ALA A 22 3.90 -3.25 -6.01
CA ALA A 22 5.17 -2.99 -5.34
C ALA A 22 5.12 -3.35 -3.85
N GLY A 23 6.21 -3.93 -3.33
CA GLY A 23 6.25 -4.31 -1.94
C GLY A 23 7.64 -4.73 -1.46
N VAL A 24 7.86 -4.56 -0.17
CA VAL A 24 9.02 -5.05 0.55
C VAL A 24 8.61 -6.11 1.55
N MET A 25 9.54 -7.01 1.90
CA MET A 25 9.24 -8.16 2.74
C MET A 25 10.41 -8.50 3.66
N THR A 26 10.08 -8.86 4.89
CA THR A 26 11.06 -9.35 5.89
C THR A 26 12.26 -8.43 6.11
N CYS A 27 12.09 -7.13 5.91
CA CYS A 27 13.12 -6.14 6.20
C CYS A 27 13.25 -5.89 7.72
N PRO A 28 14.42 -5.44 8.18
CA PRO A 28 14.60 -4.96 9.54
C PRO A 28 13.62 -3.82 9.87
N LEU A 29 13.40 -3.56 11.17
CA LEU A 29 12.58 -2.42 11.59
C LEU A 29 13.23 -1.12 11.12
N THR A 30 12.64 -0.55 10.09
CA THR A 30 12.99 0.76 9.53
C THR A 30 11.73 1.59 9.36
N ARG A 31 11.89 2.91 9.24
CA ARG A 31 10.78 3.84 9.07
C ARG A 31 10.84 4.50 7.70
N THR A 32 9.67 4.79 7.16
CA THR A 32 9.55 5.70 6.02
C THR A 32 9.84 7.14 6.46
N GLU A 33 9.99 8.05 5.52
CA GLU A 33 10.12 9.50 5.81
C GLU A 33 8.95 10.04 6.64
N ASP A 34 7.74 9.48 6.45
CA ASP A 34 6.54 9.83 7.20
C ASP A 34 6.44 9.13 8.57
N GLY A 35 7.47 8.39 8.99
CA GLY A 35 7.52 7.70 10.29
C GLY A 35 6.73 6.39 10.38
N LEU A 36 6.21 5.88 9.27
CA LEU A 36 5.52 4.59 9.22
C LEU A 36 6.52 3.42 9.20
N GLU A 37 6.16 2.29 9.80
CA GLU A 37 6.95 1.07 9.63
C GLU A 37 7.06 0.73 8.13
N MET A 38 8.26 0.33 7.68
CA MET A 38 8.62 0.27 6.26
C MET A 38 7.72 -0.67 5.44
N GLN A 39 7.37 -1.84 5.97
CA GLN A 39 6.54 -2.79 5.23
C GLN A 39 5.10 -2.29 5.09
N ILE A 40 4.47 -1.85 6.18
CA ILE A 40 3.09 -1.34 6.14
C ILE A 40 3.03 -0.02 5.36
N GLY A 41 4.01 0.85 5.55
CA GLY A 41 4.12 2.12 4.84
C GLY A 41 4.21 1.94 3.34
N THR A 42 5.11 1.06 2.87
CA THR A 42 5.30 0.78 1.44
C THR A 42 4.13 -0.04 0.87
N ASN A 43 3.82 -1.16 1.52
CA ASN A 43 2.93 -2.17 0.94
C ASN A 43 1.45 -1.76 1.02
N HIS A 44 1.06 -0.91 1.96
CA HIS A 44 -0.33 -0.50 2.16
C HIS A 44 -0.53 1.00 2.00
N PHE A 45 0.01 1.82 2.89
CA PHE A 45 -0.26 3.26 2.90
C PHE A 45 0.25 3.97 1.64
N GLY A 46 1.38 3.54 1.08
CA GLY A 46 1.89 4.06 -0.19
C GLY A 46 0.93 3.80 -1.36
N HIS A 47 0.40 2.59 -1.47
CA HIS A 47 -0.60 2.23 -2.48
C HIS A 47 -1.92 2.95 -2.27
N PHE A 48 -2.38 3.03 -1.01
CA PHE A 48 -3.60 3.76 -0.66
C PHE A 48 -3.50 5.23 -1.07
N LEU A 49 -2.41 5.89 -0.71
CA LEU A 49 -2.18 7.29 -1.07
C LEU A 49 -2.09 7.47 -2.58
N LEU A 50 -1.28 6.65 -3.28
CA LEU A 50 -1.15 6.74 -4.74
C LEU A 50 -2.49 6.57 -5.43
N THR A 51 -3.25 5.54 -5.05
CA THR A 51 -4.58 5.27 -5.63
C THR A 51 -5.51 6.47 -5.50
N ASN A 52 -5.56 7.10 -4.31
CA ASN A 52 -6.38 8.28 -4.11
C ASN A 52 -5.92 9.48 -4.94
N LEU A 53 -4.62 9.69 -5.05
CA LEU A 53 -4.06 10.80 -5.82
C LEU A 53 -4.30 10.67 -7.33
N VAL A 54 -4.23 9.45 -7.89
CA VAL A 54 -4.46 9.20 -9.32
C VAL A 54 -5.91 8.84 -9.66
N MET A 55 -6.80 8.78 -8.67
CA MET A 55 -8.21 8.43 -8.87
C MET A 55 -8.91 9.29 -9.94
N PRO A 56 -8.64 10.59 -10.08
CA PRO A 56 -9.21 11.38 -11.17
C PRO A 56 -8.85 10.85 -12.56
N LEU A 57 -7.63 10.35 -12.77
CA LEU A 57 -7.19 9.75 -14.04
C LEU A 57 -7.86 8.38 -14.26
N VAL A 58 -8.02 7.58 -13.21
CA VAL A 58 -8.71 6.29 -13.28
C VAL A 58 -10.18 6.49 -13.65
N LYS A 59 -10.84 7.48 -13.06
CA LYS A 59 -12.24 7.80 -13.38
C LYS A 59 -12.44 8.22 -14.83
N LYS A 60 -11.46 8.84 -15.47
CA LYS A 60 -11.53 9.20 -16.90
C LYS A 60 -11.56 7.97 -17.82
N ALA A 61 -11.09 6.83 -17.37
CA ALA A 61 -11.11 5.56 -18.12
C ALA A 61 -12.36 4.71 -17.85
N ALA A 62 -13.29 5.19 -17.01
CA ALA A 62 -14.54 4.48 -16.74
C ALA A 62 -15.40 4.34 -18.04
N PRO A 63 -16.17 3.23 -18.18
CA PRO A 63 -16.45 2.16 -17.20
C PRO A 63 -15.43 1.02 -17.20
N GLY A 64 -14.44 1.04 -18.08
CA GLY A 64 -13.47 -0.06 -18.26
C GLY A 64 -12.32 -0.09 -17.26
N ALA A 65 -12.13 0.97 -16.46
CA ALA A 65 -11.02 1.07 -15.52
C ALA A 65 -11.01 -0.04 -14.46
N ARG A 66 -9.79 -0.45 -14.06
CA ARG A 66 -9.57 -1.47 -13.03
C ARG A 66 -8.48 -1.04 -12.07
N ILE A 67 -8.67 -1.34 -10.79
CA ILE A 67 -7.64 -1.24 -9.75
C ILE A 67 -7.39 -2.65 -9.22
N VAL A 68 -6.13 -3.09 -9.28
CA VAL A 68 -5.70 -4.41 -8.82
C VAL A 68 -4.79 -4.24 -7.62
N ASN A 69 -5.20 -4.78 -6.47
CA ASN A 69 -4.38 -4.80 -5.26
C ASN A 69 -3.81 -6.21 -5.07
N VAL A 70 -2.48 -6.34 -5.19
CA VAL A 70 -1.82 -7.62 -4.95
C VAL A 70 -1.78 -7.91 -3.45
N SER A 71 -2.27 -9.07 -3.06
CA SER A 71 -2.33 -9.57 -1.70
C SER A 71 -1.31 -10.69 -1.45
N SER A 72 -1.38 -11.38 -0.31
CA SER A 72 -0.49 -12.49 0.05
C SER A 72 -1.23 -13.51 0.91
N LEU A 73 -0.95 -14.80 0.70
CA LEU A 73 -1.42 -15.90 1.55
C LEU A 73 -0.97 -15.77 3.02
N ALA A 74 0.06 -14.98 3.30
CA ALA A 74 0.54 -14.73 4.66
C ALA A 74 -0.52 -14.10 5.60
N HIS A 75 -1.63 -13.57 5.05
CA HIS A 75 -2.72 -13.01 5.86
C HIS A 75 -3.44 -14.07 6.72
N GLU A 76 -3.43 -15.34 6.31
CA GLU A 76 -4.13 -16.42 7.03
C GLU A 76 -3.61 -16.64 8.44
N SER A 77 -2.32 -16.40 8.68
CA SER A 77 -1.66 -16.56 9.98
C SER A 77 -1.41 -15.23 10.71
N GLY A 78 -1.87 -14.10 10.16
CA GLY A 78 -1.61 -12.77 10.72
C GLY A 78 -2.64 -12.30 11.73
N VAL A 79 -2.16 -11.58 12.73
CA VAL A 79 -2.99 -10.84 13.68
C VAL A 79 -2.65 -9.35 13.56
N MET A 80 -3.67 -8.52 13.32
CA MET A 80 -3.49 -7.08 13.26
C MET A 80 -3.15 -6.50 14.64
N GLN A 81 -2.07 -5.73 14.71
CA GLN A 81 -1.69 -4.98 15.91
C GLN A 81 -2.28 -3.57 15.81
N TRP A 82 -3.60 -3.47 16.03
CA TRP A 82 -4.32 -2.20 15.86
C TRP A 82 -3.81 -1.09 16.78
N ASP A 83 -3.43 -1.43 18.01
CA ASP A 83 -2.95 -0.49 19.01
C ASP A 83 -1.49 -0.04 18.78
N ASP A 84 -0.74 -0.78 17.95
CA ASP A 84 0.67 -0.49 17.65
C ASP A 84 1.05 -0.88 16.21
N ILE A 85 0.33 -0.34 15.25
CA ILE A 85 0.50 -0.65 13.82
C ILE A 85 1.91 -0.34 13.31
N ASN A 86 2.61 0.56 13.96
CA ASN A 86 3.98 0.97 13.65
C ASN A 86 5.05 0.22 14.45
N TRP A 87 4.67 -0.73 15.31
CA TRP A 87 5.62 -1.48 16.14
C TRP A 87 6.55 -0.58 16.97
N ASN A 88 5.95 0.41 17.65
CA ASN A 88 6.69 1.34 18.50
C ASN A 88 7.04 0.75 19.85
N THR A 89 6.18 -0.10 20.39
CA THR A 89 6.26 -0.69 21.73
C THR A 89 6.29 -2.21 21.72
N THR A 90 5.64 -2.83 20.73
CA THR A 90 5.58 -4.28 20.57
C THR A 90 6.90 -4.81 19.98
N PRO A 91 7.44 -5.96 20.43
CA PRO A 91 8.60 -6.60 19.79
C PRO A 91 8.38 -6.83 18.30
N TYR A 92 9.24 -6.26 17.47
CA TYR A 92 9.11 -6.29 16.03
C TYR A 92 9.20 -7.71 15.45
N SER A 93 8.26 -8.03 14.58
CA SER A 93 8.27 -9.29 13.83
C SER A 93 7.96 -9.01 12.35
N PRO A 94 8.97 -9.07 11.46
CA PRO A 94 8.78 -8.74 10.05
C PRO A 94 7.77 -9.65 9.34
N ILE A 95 7.60 -10.88 9.81
CA ILE A 95 6.60 -11.82 9.28
C ILE A 95 5.18 -11.38 9.66
N LYS A 96 4.97 -10.96 10.92
CA LYS A 96 3.66 -10.50 11.39
C LYS A 96 3.21 -9.21 10.70
N VAL A 97 4.12 -8.29 10.40
CA VAL A 97 3.81 -7.06 9.64
C VAL A 97 3.31 -7.36 8.24
N LYS A 98 3.93 -8.31 7.55
CA LYS A 98 3.49 -8.72 6.21
C LYS A 98 2.04 -9.21 6.19
N GLN A 99 1.61 -9.84 7.27
CA GLN A 99 0.26 -10.34 7.42
C GLN A 99 -0.79 -9.22 7.53
N ASN A 100 -0.40 -8.05 8.01
CA ASN A 100 -1.28 -6.89 8.14
C ASN A 100 -1.74 -6.36 6.78
N LYS A 101 -0.85 -6.25 5.78
CA LYS A 101 -1.21 -5.74 4.44
C LYS A 101 -2.40 -6.48 3.85
N SER A 102 -2.40 -7.79 3.94
CA SER A 102 -3.36 -8.64 3.25
C SER A 102 -4.78 -8.51 3.82
N ARG A 103 -4.90 -8.20 5.11
CA ARG A 103 -6.21 -7.99 5.75
C ARG A 103 -6.87 -6.67 5.36
N PHE A 104 -6.10 -5.62 5.07
CA PHE A 104 -6.66 -4.35 4.56
C PHE A 104 -7.27 -4.48 3.16
N ASN A 105 -6.85 -5.46 2.38
CA ASN A 105 -7.31 -5.62 1.00
C ASN A 105 -8.60 -6.46 0.88
N TYR A 106 -9.06 -7.09 1.95
CA TYR A 106 -10.27 -7.93 1.99
C TYR A 106 -11.45 -7.28 2.78
N SER A 107 -11.24 -6.12 3.36
CA SER A 107 -12.28 -5.31 4.02
C SER A 107 -12.68 -4.12 3.15
#